data_bac6cfbb6e7fbd52b9cd285d3d075b33
#
_entry.id   bac6cfbb6e7fbd52b9cd285d3d075b33
#
_cell.length_a   1.000
_cell.length_b   1.000
_cell.length_c   1.000
_cell.angle_alpha   90.00
_cell.angle_beta   90.00
_cell.angle_gamma   90.00
#
_symmetry.space_group_name_H-M   'P 1'
#
loop_
_entity.id
_entity.type
_entity.pdbx_description
1 polymer ?
#
loop_
_entity_poly.entity_id
_entity_poly.type
_entity_poly.pdbx_seq_one_letter_code
_entity_poly.pdbx_strand_id
1 'polypeptide(L)'
;YTTPQGRGVVPEDHPCCFPSARSTAFRDADLIAVVGTRLNYIVAHLAAPRFSGDATIARIDIDVDEIAESPRPLDIGIVADAKVALGQLNKAIEGRIDPARYEGWRSSLAEKEASKRAGPGSNSLSDAVPIHPLRLCEEVKNFMDRDAVLVVDGQEILNYGRQSMPTYAPGHRLNSGPFGTMGVGLPFGLGAKVAKPDTQVIVVHGDGSFGLNAMELDTAVRHNIPVLVVISLNGGWTADPDQSKPGRNLGYTRYDQMAEAL
;
A
#
# COMPACT_ATOMS: atom_id res chain seq x y z
N TYR A 1 -8.70 -7.36 3.88
CA TYR A 1 -7.90 -6.11 3.82
C TYR A 1 -6.53 -6.32 4.37
N THR A 2 -5.54 -5.70 3.75
CA THR A 2 -4.17 -5.68 4.24
C THR A 2 -3.76 -4.28 4.67
N THR A 3 -2.95 -4.18 5.72
CA THR A 3 -2.23 -2.95 6.05
C THR A 3 -1.12 -2.71 5.01
N PRO A 4 -0.52 -1.52 4.94
CA PRO A 4 0.48 -1.21 3.90
C PRO A 4 1.60 -2.25 3.77
N GLN A 5 2.11 -2.79 4.88
CA GLN A 5 3.16 -3.81 4.87
C GLN A 5 2.65 -5.22 4.57
N GLY A 6 1.37 -5.48 4.79
CA GLY A 6 0.74 -6.78 4.50
C GLY A 6 0.20 -6.90 3.07
N ARG A 7 0.36 -5.88 2.21
CA ARG A 7 -0.11 -5.94 0.83
C ARG A 7 0.52 -7.10 0.08
N GLY A 8 -0.30 -7.79 -0.71
CA GLY A 8 0.12 -8.95 -1.47
C GLY A 8 0.01 -10.30 -0.71
N VAL A 9 -0.19 -10.31 0.61
CA VAL A 9 -0.48 -11.56 1.35
C VAL A 9 -1.76 -12.23 0.81
N VAL A 10 -2.75 -11.42 0.46
CA VAL A 10 -3.83 -11.80 -0.43
C VAL A 10 -3.62 -10.99 -1.70
N PRO A 11 -3.47 -11.62 -2.89
CA PRO A 11 -3.36 -10.89 -4.14
C PRO A 11 -4.52 -9.91 -4.33
N GLU A 12 -4.23 -8.69 -4.75
CA GLU A 12 -5.27 -7.64 -4.78
C GLU A 12 -6.28 -7.78 -5.92
N ASP A 13 -6.11 -8.77 -6.77
CA ASP A 13 -7.12 -9.24 -7.76
C ASP A 13 -7.94 -10.43 -7.25
N HIS A 14 -7.70 -10.90 -6.02
CA HIS A 14 -8.52 -11.98 -5.45
C HIS A 14 -9.97 -11.54 -5.26
N PRO A 15 -10.98 -12.38 -5.59
CA PRO A 15 -12.40 -12.03 -5.52
C PRO A 15 -12.92 -11.57 -4.14
N CYS A 16 -12.17 -11.84 -3.08
CA CYS A 16 -12.48 -11.37 -1.72
C CYS A 16 -11.54 -10.24 -1.25
N CYS A 17 -10.82 -9.59 -2.16
CA CYS A 17 -9.94 -8.46 -1.84
C CYS A 17 -10.55 -7.14 -2.35
N PHE A 18 -10.97 -6.25 -1.44
CA PHE A 18 -11.70 -5.02 -1.74
C PHE A 18 -11.02 -3.77 -1.20
N PRO A 19 -9.78 -3.44 -1.59
CA PRO A 19 -9.00 -2.36 -0.98
C PRO A 19 -9.65 -0.98 -1.05
N SER A 20 -10.42 -0.68 -2.10
CA SER A 20 -11.12 0.60 -2.25
C SER A 20 -12.44 0.64 -1.46
N ALA A 21 -13.11 -0.52 -1.25
CA ALA A 21 -14.34 -0.61 -0.46
C ALA A 21 -14.10 -0.73 1.06
N ARG A 22 -12.84 -0.70 1.52
CA ARG A 22 -12.45 -0.93 2.93
C ARG A 22 -13.26 -0.10 3.95
N SER A 23 -13.56 1.17 3.64
CA SER A 23 -14.30 2.04 4.56
C SER A 23 -15.73 1.53 4.81
N THR A 24 -16.37 0.99 3.79
CA THR A 24 -17.69 0.35 3.90
C THR A 24 -17.58 -0.91 4.74
N ALA A 25 -16.62 -1.79 4.41
CA ALA A 25 -16.44 -3.04 5.15
C ALA A 25 -16.13 -2.80 6.63
N PHE A 26 -15.26 -1.85 6.97
CA PHE A 26 -14.91 -1.57 8.36
C PHE A 26 -16.08 -1.02 9.17
N ARG A 27 -16.93 -0.20 8.56
CA ARG A 27 -18.09 0.39 9.22
C ARG A 27 -19.25 -0.58 9.37
N ASP A 28 -19.45 -1.45 8.40
CA ASP A 28 -20.67 -2.23 8.25
C ASP A 28 -20.47 -3.73 8.63
N ALA A 29 -19.24 -4.13 8.99
CA ALA A 29 -18.94 -5.50 9.45
C ALA A 29 -19.51 -5.77 10.84
N ASP A 30 -20.06 -6.96 11.03
CA ASP A 30 -20.51 -7.52 12.31
C ASP A 30 -19.40 -8.31 13.03
N LEU A 31 -18.41 -8.81 12.28
CA LEU A 31 -17.22 -9.48 12.79
C LEU A 31 -15.96 -8.92 12.08
N ILE A 32 -14.97 -8.56 12.88
CA ILE A 32 -13.67 -8.10 12.40
C ILE A 32 -12.58 -9.00 12.96
N ALA A 33 -11.97 -9.80 12.09
CA ALA A 33 -10.80 -10.58 12.44
C ALA A 33 -9.52 -9.81 12.08
N VAL A 34 -8.69 -9.55 13.08
CA VAL A 34 -7.38 -8.88 12.93
C VAL A 34 -6.28 -9.91 13.07
N VAL A 35 -5.42 -10.02 12.07
CA VAL A 35 -4.37 -11.04 12.03
C VAL A 35 -3.00 -10.40 11.80
N GLY A 36 -2.10 -10.54 12.78
CA GLY A 36 -0.69 -10.15 12.68
C GLY A 36 -0.45 -8.69 12.29
N THR A 37 -1.24 -7.76 12.84
CA THR A 37 -1.04 -6.34 12.59
C THR A 37 -1.28 -5.49 13.83
N ARG A 38 -0.47 -4.45 14.00
CA ARG A 38 -0.61 -3.49 15.09
C ARG A 38 -1.84 -2.61 14.91
N LEU A 39 -2.58 -2.41 16.00
CA LEU A 39 -3.76 -1.55 16.05
C LEU A 39 -3.39 -0.10 16.36
N ASN A 40 -2.60 0.50 15.49
CA ASN A 40 -2.10 1.87 15.63
C ASN A 40 -2.97 2.89 14.85
N TYR A 41 -2.47 4.12 14.72
CA TYR A 41 -3.14 5.23 14.03
C TYR A 41 -3.50 4.92 12.56
N ILE A 42 -2.75 4.04 11.87
CA ILE A 42 -3.01 3.67 10.47
C ILE A 42 -4.39 3.03 10.31
N VAL A 43 -4.77 2.21 11.29
CA VAL A 43 -6.09 1.57 11.36
C VAL A 43 -7.00 2.25 12.39
N ALA A 44 -6.72 3.52 12.74
CA ALA A 44 -7.49 4.32 13.69
C ALA A 44 -7.81 3.56 15.00
N HIS A 45 -6.88 2.75 15.47
CA HIS A 45 -7.02 1.95 16.70
C HIS A 45 -8.32 1.11 16.77
N LEU A 46 -8.88 0.70 15.63
CA LEU A 46 -10.20 0.08 15.45
C LEU A 46 -11.36 0.93 16.01
N ALA A 47 -11.18 2.24 16.16
CA ALA A 47 -12.18 3.11 16.78
C ALA A 47 -13.33 3.47 15.84
N ALA A 48 -14.51 3.69 16.40
CA ALA A 48 -15.63 4.34 15.72
C ALA A 48 -15.27 5.82 15.40
N PRO A 49 -15.85 6.43 14.36
CA PRO A 49 -16.83 5.88 13.42
C PRO A 49 -16.24 5.11 12.24
N ARG A 50 -14.89 4.97 12.18
CA ARG A 50 -14.22 4.27 11.06
C ARG A 50 -14.52 2.78 11.05
N PHE A 51 -14.62 2.19 12.23
CA PHE A 51 -14.99 0.79 12.43
C PHE A 51 -16.35 0.71 13.15
N SER A 52 -17.11 -0.34 12.86
CA SER A 52 -18.36 -0.60 13.57
C SER A 52 -18.13 -0.68 15.09
N GLY A 53 -18.92 0.07 15.86
CA GLY A 53 -18.84 0.04 17.32
C GLY A 53 -19.32 -1.29 17.91
N ASP A 54 -20.26 -1.94 17.23
CA ASP A 54 -20.94 -3.15 17.68
C ASP A 54 -20.34 -4.44 17.11
N ALA A 55 -19.28 -4.33 16.27
CA ALA A 55 -18.64 -5.50 15.70
C ALA A 55 -17.94 -6.35 16.77
N THR A 56 -18.10 -7.66 16.67
CA THR A 56 -17.28 -8.65 17.37
C THR A 56 -15.83 -8.55 16.88
N ILE A 57 -14.87 -8.44 17.81
CA ILE A 57 -13.45 -8.31 17.47
C ILE A 57 -12.71 -9.58 17.86
N ALA A 58 -12.19 -10.29 16.85
CA ALA A 58 -11.25 -11.39 17.03
C ALA A 58 -9.84 -10.92 16.64
N ARG A 59 -8.84 -11.18 17.46
CA ARG A 59 -7.44 -10.84 17.18
C ARG A 59 -6.53 -12.04 17.32
N ILE A 60 -5.67 -12.23 16.33
CA ILE A 60 -4.59 -13.24 16.33
C ILE A 60 -3.27 -12.47 16.20
N ASP A 61 -2.41 -12.61 17.18
CA ASP A 61 -1.07 -12.03 17.13
C ASP A 61 -0.08 -12.97 17.83
N ILE A 62 1.18 -12.95 17.40
CA ILE A 62 2.23 -13.72 18.07
C ILE A 62 2.72 -13.04 19.34
N ASP A 63 2.53 -11.73 19.43
CA ASP A 63 2.92 -10.90 20.57
C ASP A 63 1.76 -10.87 21.58
N VAL A 64 2.04 -11.35 22.81
CA VAL A 64 1.07 -11.37 23.90
C VAL A 64 0.64 -9.96 24.32
N ASP A 65 1.55 -8.99 24.25
CA ASP A 65 1.26 -7.62 24.65
C ASP A 65 0.31 -6.96 23.66
N GLU A 66 0.40 -7.28 22.38
CA GLU A 66 -0.55 -6.81 21.36
C GLU A 66 -1.98 -7.33 21.60
N ILE A 67 -2.13 -8.48 22.25
CA ILE A 67 -3.44 -9.00 22.66
C ILE A 67 -3.89 -8.35 23.98
N ALA A 68 -3.01 -8.29 24.97
CA ALA A 68 -3.34 -7.80 26.33
C ALA A 68 -3.61 -6.29 26.35
N GLU A 69 -2.85 -5.51 25.57
CA GLU A 69 -2.93 -4.04 25.51
C GLU A 69 -3.72 -3.55 24.27
N SER A 70 -4.66 -4.34 23.77
CA SER A 70 -5.46 -3.94 22.63
C SER A 70 -6.19 -2.62 22.89
N PRO A 71 -6.09 -1.61 21.99
CA PRO A 71 -6.73 -0.30 22.19
C PRO A 71 -8.27 -0.36 22.18
N ARG A 72 -8.82 -1.48 21.74
CA ARG A 72 -10.24 -1.81 21.80
C ARG A 72 -10.42 -3.18 22.47
N PRO A 73 -11.41 -3.36 23.35
CA PRO A 73 -11.69 -4.67 23.93
C PRO A 73 -11.86 -5.75 22.88
N LEU A 74 -11.28 -6.90 23.12
CA LEU A 74 -11.36 -8.07 22.25
C LEU A 74 -12.40 -9.05 22.78
N ASP A 75 -13.27 -9.55 21.91
CA ASP A 75 -14.16 -10.65 22.21
C ASP A 75 -13.41 -12.00 22.17
N ILE A 76 -12.44 -12.10 21.24
CA ILE A 76 -11.60 -13.27 21.08
C ILE A 76 -10.14 -12.80 20.88
N GLY A 77 -9.26 -13.17 21.82
CA GLY A 77 -7.81 -12.95 21.71
C GLY A 77 -7.07 -14.27 21.59
N ILE A 78 -6.23 -14.43 20.57
CA ILE A 78 -5.46 -15.66 20.33
C ILE A 78 -3.98 -15.28 20.20
N VAL A 79 -3.15 -15.75 21.14
CA VAL A 79 -1.69 -15.62 21.04
C VAL A 79 -1.17 -16.81 20.24
N ALA A 80 -0.82 -16.59 18.98
CA ALA A 80 -0.33 -17.65 18.09
C ALA A 80 0.36 -17.09 16.83
N ASP A 81 1.18 -17.91 16.20
CA ASP A 81 1.65 -17.69 14.83
C ASP A 81 0.46 -17.67 13.86
N ALA A 82 0.39 -16.64 13.01
CA ALA A 82 -0.74 -16.42 12.11
C ALA A 82 -0.96 -17.59 11.13
N LYS A 83 0.12 -18.19 10.60
CA LYS A 83 0.02 -19.32 9.66
C LYS A 83 -0.58 -20.54 10.36
N VAL A 84 -0.12 -20.82 11.57
CA VAL A 84 -0.61 -21.96 12.36
C VAL A 84 -2.07 -21.75 12.72
N ALA A 85 -2.42 -20.60 13.28
CA ALA A 85 -3.79 -20.28 13.69
C ALA A 85 -4.78 -20.31 12.51
N LEU A 86 -4.43 -19.68 11.38
CA LEU A 86 -5.26 -19.71 10.18
C LEU A 86 -5.39 -21.12 9.60
N GLY A 87 -4.33 -21.92 9.65
CA GLY A 87 -4.38 -23.34 9.23
C GLY A 87 -5.33 -24.17 10.10
N GLN A 88 -5.31 -23.97 11.41
CA GLN A 88 -6.25 -24.60 12.34
C GLN A 88 -7.69 -24.11 12.13
N LEU A 89 -7.87 -22.80 11.93
CA LEU A 89 -9.17 -22.21 11.64
C LEU A 89 -9.76 -22.80 10.35
N ASN A 90 -8.99 -22.86 9.27
CA ASN A 90 -9.44 -23.44 8.00
C ASN A 90 -9.92 -24.89 8.17
N LYS A 91 -9.16 -25.72 8.92
CA LYS A 91 -9.59 -27.08 9.26
C LYS A 91 -10.89 -27.10 10.08
N ALA A 92 -11.01 -26.22 11.05
CA ALA A 92 -12.18 -26.18 11.93
C ALA A 92 -13.46 -25.77 11.21
N ILE A 93 -13.38 -24.95 10.18
CA ILE A 93 -14.54 -24.47 9.42
C ILE A 93 -14.86 -25.31 8.17
N GLU A 94 -13.99 -26.25 7.81
CA GLU A 94 -14.18 -27.10 6.63
C GLU A 94 -15.51 -27.87 6.71
N GLY A 95 -16.34 -27.73 5.68
CA GLY A 95 -17.67 -28.33 5.63
C GLY A 95 -18.70 -27.73 6.58
N ARG A 96 -18.35 -26.70 7.36
CA ARG A 96 -19.26 -26.04 8.35
C ARG A 96 -19.75 -24.68 7.87
N ILE A 97 -19.12 -24.11 6.87
CA ILE A 97 -19.49 -22.79 6.31
C ILE A 97 -20.09 -22.99 4.94
N ASP A 98 -21.28 -22.45 4.75
CA ASP A 98 -21.89 -22.28 3.43
C ASP A 98 -21.45 -20.93 2.83
N PRO A 99 -20.62 -20.92 1.79
CA PRO A 99 -20.17 -19.68 1.15
C PRO A 99 -21.32 -18.84 0.56
N ALA A 100 -22.44 -19.45 0.20
CA ALA A 100 -23.60 -18.76 -0.35
C ALA A 100 -24.22 -17.78 0.68
N ARG A 101 -24.08 -18.07 1.97
CA ARG A 101 -24.55 -17.18 3.06
C ARG A 101 -23.92 -15.79 3.00
N TYR A 102 -22.71 -15.67 2.47
CA TYR A 102 -21.94 -14.42 2.40
C TYR A 102 -21.97 -13.77 1.02
N GLU A 103 -22.71 -14.34 0.07
CA GLU A 103 -22.75 -13.84 -1.32
C GLU A 103 -23.24 -12.39 -1.38
N GLY A 104 -24.33 -12.06 -0.69
CA GLY A 104 -24.85 -10.68 -0.65
C GLY A 104 -23.84 -9.67 -0.13
N TRP A 105 -23.07 -10.06 0.93
CA TRP A 105 -22.03 -9.21 1.46
C TRP A 105 -20.87 -9.02 0.47
N ARG A 106 -20.38 -10.11 -0.15
CA ARG A 106 -19.32 -10.05 -1.17
C ARG A 106 -19.73 -9.20 -2.37
N SER A 107 -20.95 -9.39 -2.88
CA SER A 107 -21.48 -8.63 -4.01
C SER A 107 -21.58 -7.14 -3.69
N SER A 108 -22.09 -6.77 -2.51
CA SER A 108 -22.14 -5.37 -2.06
C SER A 108 -20.76 -4.73 -1.99
N LEU A 109 -19.75 -5.44 -1.47
CA LEU A 109 -18.38 -4.94 -1.44
C LEU A 109 -17.76 -4.84 -2.83
N ALA A 110 -18.03 -5.80 -3.72
CA ALA A 110 -17.55 -5.78 -5.10
C ALA A 110 -18.12 -4.58 -5.89
N GLU A 111 -19.42 -4.30 -5.73
CA GLU A 111 -20.06 -3.12 -6.34
C GLU A 111 -19.44 -1.82 -5.84
N LYS A 112 -19.20 -1.70 -4.52
CA LYS A 112 -18.53 -0.53 -3.94
C LYS A 112 -17.08 -0.40 -4.41
N GLU A 113 -16.35 -1.52 -4.54
CA GLU A 113 -15.00 -1.55 -5.10
C GLU A 113 -14.99 -1.03 -6.54
N ALA A 114 -15.88 -1.58 -7.40
CA ALA A 114 -16.01 -1.18 -8.80
C ALA A 114 -16.39 0.30 -8.93
N SER A 115 -17.38 0.77 -8.17
CA SER A 115 -17.81 2.18 -8.17
C SER A 115 -16.68 3.13 -7.78
N LYS A 116 -15.89 2.79 -6.74
CA LYS A 116 -14.79 3.63 -6.30
C LYS A 116 -13.60 3.63 -7.25
N ARG A 117 -13.35 2.51 -7.94
CA ARG A 117 -12.32 2.44 -8.99
C ARG A 117 -12.74 3.21 -10.24
N ALA A 118 -14.02 3.19 -10.59
CA ALA A 118 -14.54 3.93 -11.76
C ALA A 118 -14.51 5.46 -11.54
N GLY A 119 -14.67 5.95 -10.30
CA GLY A 119 -14.69 7.37 -9.99
C GLY A 119 -13.40 8.13 -10.35
N PRO A 120 -12.20 7.63 -9.99
CA PRO A 120 -10.92 8.16 -10.45
C PRO A 120 -10.59 7.80 -11.89
N GLY A 121 -11.36 6.91 -12.53
CA GLY A 121 -11.08 6.36 -13.86
C GLY A 121 -10.92 7.39 -14.96
N SER A 122 -11.62 8.52 -14.88
CA SER A 122 -11.41 9.64 -15.81
C SER A 122 -10.02 10.26 -15.70
N ASN A 123 -9.48 10.34 -14.49
CA ASN A 123 -8.15 10.92 -14.23
C ASN A 123 -6.99 9.95 -14.55
N SER A 124 -7.23 8.62 -14.46
CA SER A 124 -6.23 7.62 -14.87
C SER A 124 -6.08 7.52 -16.39
N LEU A 125 -7.05 8.02 -17.16
CA LEU A 125 -7.02 8.11 -18.61
C LEU A 125 -6.85 9.57 -19.10
N SER A 126 -6.54 10.50 -18.20
CA SER A 126 -6.40 11.93 -18.53
C SER A 126 -5.21 12.18 -19.45
N ASP A 127 -5.43 12.98 -20.50
CA ASP A 127 -4.39 13.50 -21.37
C ASP A 127 -3.97 14.93 -21.00
N ALA A 128 -4.29 15.37 -19.78
CA ALA A 128 -3.92 16.69 -19.28
C ALA A 128 -2.41 16.90 -19.22
N VAL A 129 -2.00 18.13 -19.51
CA VAL A 129 -0.61 18.59 -19.35
C VAL A 129 -0.63 19.76 -18.35
N PRO A 130 0.12 19.64 -17.25
CA PRO A 130 1.00 18.51 -16.86
C PRO A 130 0.24 17.21 -16.57
N ILE A 131 0.95 16.08 -16.64
CA ILE A 131 0.36 14.76 -16.45
C ILE A 131 -0.29 14.61 -15.07
N HIS A 132 -1.51 14.06 -15.04
CA HIS A 132 -2.18 13.79 -13.78
C HIS A 132 -1.51 12.60 -13.05
N PRO A 133 -1.27 12.65 -11.72
CA PRO A 133 -0.58 11.58 -10.98
C PRO A 133 -1.24 10.19 -11.10
N LEU A 134 -2.58 10.11 -11.20
CA LEU A 134 -3.26 8.83 -11.46
C LEU A 134 -2.96 8.28 -12.85
N ARG A 135 -2.77 9.14 -13.86
CA ARG A 135 -2.34 8.70 -15.19
C ARG A 135 -0.91 8.14 -15.13
N LEU A 136 0.00 8.80 -14.45
CA LEU A 136 1.35 8.28 -14.22
C LEU A 136 1.32 6.91 -13.53
N CYS A 137 0.51 6.77 -12.48
CA CYS A 137 0.35 5.48 -11.79
C CYS A 137 -0.25 4.39 -12.69
N GLU A 138 -1.17 4.73 -13.60
CA GLU A 138 -1.76 3.79 -14.54
C GLU A 138 -0.73 3.29 -15.55
N GLU A 139 0.12 4.18 -16.08
CA GLU A 139 1.20 3.80 -16.99
C GLU A 139 2.23 2.89 -16.30
N VAL A 140 2.60 3.21 -15.06
CA VAL A 140 3.48 2.35 -14.26
C VAL A 140 2.83 0.98 -14.03
N LYS A 141 1.55 0.94 -13.68
CA LYS A 141 0.80 -0.31 -13.48
C LYS A 141 0.77 -1.17 -14.74
N ASN A 142 0.56 -0.56 -15.91
CA ASN A 142 0.48 -1.26 -17.19
C ASN A 142 1.85 -1.79 -17.64
N PHE A 143 2.92 -1.15 -17.23
CA PHE A 143 4.31 -1.57 -17.49
C PHE A 143 4.81 -2.65 -16.51
N MET A 144 4.22 -2.71 -15.32
CA MET A 144 4.70 -3.52 -14.20
C MET A 144 4.41 -5.01 -14.42
N ASP A 145 5.43 -5.85 -14.28
CA ASP A 145 5.28 -7.29 -14.23
C ASP A 145 4.42 -7.71 -13.01
N ARG A 146 3.72 -8.83 -13.12
CA ARG A 146 2.86 -9.30 -12.02
C ARG A 146 3.63 -9.59 -10.73
N ASP A 147 4.87 -10.02 -10.85
CA ASP A 147 5.78 -10.32 -9.74
C ASP A 147 6.77 -9.20 -9.43
N ALA A 148 6.62 -8.04 -10.05
CA ALA A 148 7.47 -6.90 -9.78
C ALA A 148 7.45 -6.49 -8.30
N VAL A 149 8.60 -6.02 -7.80
CA VAL A 149 8.67 -5.32 -6.52
C VAL A 149 8.46 -3.83 -6.78
N LEU A 150 7.39 -3.30 -6.21
CA LEU A 150 7.04 -1.89 -6.30
C LEU A 150 7.39 -1.17 -5.01
N VAL A 151 8.27 -0.20 -5.10
CA VAL A 151 8.61 0.73 -4.01
C VAL A 151 7.96 2.07 -4.29
N VAL A 152 7.24 2.63 -3.35
CA VAL A 152 6.63 3.96 -3.51
C VAL A 152 6.98 4.85 -2.32
N ASP A 153 7.57 6.00 -2.63
CA ASP A 153 8.03 6.96 -1.63
C ASP A 153 7.60 8.39 -2.00
N GLY A 154 7.32 9.18 -1.00
CA GLY A 154 6.76 10.52 -1.11
C GLY A 154 5.44 10.63 -0.37
N GLN A 155 4.71 11.71 -0.56
CA GLN A 155 3.42 11.92 0.07
C GLN A 155 2.28 11.81 -0.95
N GLU A 156 2.27 12.68 -1.95
CA GLU A 156 1.20 12.74 -2.95
C GLU A 156 1.18 11.47 -3.80
N ILE A 157 2.29 11.15 -4.46
CA ILE A 157 2.38 9.97 -5.32
C ILE A 157 2.19 8.66 -4.54
N LEU A 158 2.58 8.61 -3.27
CA LEU A 158 2.31 7.46 -2.40
C LEU A 158 0.81 7.22 -2.23
N ASN A 159 0.03 8.30 -2.06
CA ASN A 159 -1.42 8.19 -1.90
C ASN A 159 -2.11 7.76 -3.20
N TYR A 160 -1.69 8.29 -4.35
CA TYR A 160 -2.18 7.84 -5.65
C TYR A 160 -1.79 6.39 -5.93
N GLY A 161 -0.55 6.02 -5.66
CA GLY A 161 -0.07 4.65 -5.84
C GLY A 161 -0.75 3.61 -4.93
N ARG A 162 -1.19 4.03 -3.73
CA ARG A 162 -2.00 3.15 -2.85
C ARG A 162 -3.35 2.81 -3.46
N GLN A 163 -3.93 3.73 -4.21
CA GLN A 163 -5.26 3.61 -4.77
C GLN A 163 -5.28 2.84 -6.09
N SER A 164 -4.21 2.94 -6.88
CA SER A 164 -4.22 2.54 -8.29
C SER A 164 -3.24 1.43 -8.65
N MET A 165 -2.11 1.29 -7.95
CA MET A 165 -1.12 0.26 -8.25
C MET A 165 -1.28 -0.95 -7.33
N PRO A 166 -1.70 -2.12 -7.86
CA PRO A 166 -1.95 -3.33 -7.06
C PRO A 166 -0.67 -4.03 -6.65
N THR A 167 -0.82 -4.99 -5.72
CA THR A 167 0.25 -5.87 -5.24
C THR A 167 -0.26 -7.31 -5.20
N TYR A 168 0.53 -8.25 -5.72
CA TYR A 168 0.08 -9.62 -5.94
C TYR A 168 0.82 -10.66 -5.12
N ALA A 169 1.96 -10.30 -4.51
CA ALA A 169 2.77 -11.20 -3.70
C ALA A 169 3.27 -10.52 -2.41
N PRO A 170 3.45 -11.28 -1.32
CA PRO A 170 4.00 -10.77 -0.06
C PRO A 170 5.40 -10.19 -0.26
N GLY A 171 5.69 -9.04 0.37
CA GLY A 171 6.99 -8.39 0.27
C GLY A 171 7.25 -7.66 -1.06
N HIS A 172 6.30 -7.68 -2.01
CA HIS A 172 6.42 -7.00 -3.30
C HIS A 172 5.90 -5.56 -3.28
N ARG A 173 5.55 -5.03 -2.12
CA ARG A 173 5.23 -3.63 -1.90
C ARG A 173 6.04 -3.07 -0.76
N LEU A 174 6.90 -2.10 -1.04
CA LEU A 174 7.75 -1.45 -0.05
C LEU A 174 7.42 0.04 0.08
N ASN A 175 7.48 0.56 1.28
CA ASN A 175 7.38 1.97 1.62
C ASN A 175 7.91 2.18 3.06
N SER A 176 7.95 3.43 3.53
CA SER A 176 8.45 3.78 4.87
C SER A 176 7.60 3.25 6.04
N GLY A 177 6.47 2.61 5.77
CA GLY A 177 5.60 2.06 6.82
C GLY A 177 5.04 3.12 7.77
N PRO A 178 4.87 2.77 9.06
CA PRO A 178 4.29 3.68 10.05
C PRO A 178 5.20 4.84 10.44
N PHE A 179 6.51 4.75 10.19
CA PHE A 179 7.44 5.85 10.47
C PHE A 179 7.26 7.04 9.53
N GLY A 180 6.76 6.82 8.31
CA GLY A 180 6.47 7.89 7.35
C GLY A 180 7.72 8.64 6.86
N THR A 181 8.90 8.05 7.01
CA THR A 181 10.18 8.63 6.56
C THR A 181 10.20 8.72 5.04
N MET A 182 10.57 9.88 4.50
CA MET A 182 10.84 10.06 3.08
C MET A 182 12.31 9.82 2.74
N GLY A 183 12.61 9.55 1.47
CA GLY A 183 13.95 9.27 0.97
C GLY A 183 14.34 7.79 1.01
N VAL A 184 13.50 6.92 1.51
CA VAL A 184 13.78 5.47 1.60
C VAL A 184 13.58 4.71 0.29
N GLY A 185 12.90 5.33 -0.70
CA GLY A 185 12.45 4.61 -1.90
C GLY A 185 13.58 4.02 -2.71
N LEU A 186 14.56 4.83 -3.13
CA LEU A 186 15.70 4.34 -3.92
C LEU A 186 16.55 3.33 -3.13
N PRO A 187 16.99 3.58 -1.87
CA PRO A 187 17.67 2.58 -1.06
C PRO A 187 16.91 1.25 -0.91
N PHE A 188 15.61 1.30 -0.70
CA PHE A 188 14.77 0.09 -0.63
C PHE A 188 14.68 -0.63 -1.97
N GLY A 189 14.62 0.12 -3.08
CA GLY A 189 14.65 -0.45 -4.43
C GLY A 189 15.94 -1.19 -4.71
N LEU A 190 17.08 -0.60 -4.37
CA LEU A 190 18.39 -1.25 -4.50
C LEU A 190 18.49 -2.50 -3.63
N GLY A 191 18.07 -2.42 -2.38
CA GLY A 191 18.02 -3.58 -1.48
C GLY A 191 17.11 -4.69 -2.01
N ALA A 192 15.95 -4.34 -2.56
CA ALA A 192 15.03 -5.30 -3.18
C ALA A 192 15.65 -5.98 -4.40
N LYS A 193 16.36 -5.22 -5.25
CA LYS A 193 17.02 -5.76 -6.44
C LYS A 193 18.18 -6.68 -6.08
N VAL A 194 18.94 -6.37 -5.04
CA VAL A 194 19.99 -7.25 -4.51
C VAL A 194 19.38 -8.55 -3.97
N ALA A 195 18.27 -8.45 -3.25
CA ALA A 195 17.59 -9.62 -2.68
C ALA A 195 16.88 -10.49 -3.74
N LYS A 196 16.46 -9.89 -4.86
CA LYS A 196 15.71 -10.52 -5.95
C LYS A 196 16.28 -10.07 -7.31
N PRO A 197 17.46 -10.55 -7.70
CA PRO A 197 18.19 -10.04 -8.86
C PRO A 197 17.46 -10.23 -10.20
N ASP A 198 16.62 -11.25 -10.31
CA ASP A 198 15.88 -11.58 -11.53
C ASP A 198 14.49 -10.93 -11.62
N THR A 199 14.05 -10.24 -10.54
CA THR A 199 12.74 -9.63 -10.47
C THR A 199 12.79 -8.17 -10.95
N GLN A 200 11.76 -7.72 -11.66
CA GLN A 200 11.58 -6.31 -11.97
C GLN A 200 11.41 -5.51 -10.68
N VAL A 201 12.19 -4.44 -10.50
CA VAL A 201 12.06 -3.52 -9.37
C VAL A 201 11.77 -2.13 -9.91
N ILE A 202 10.65 -1.58 -9.49
CA ILE A 202 10.19 -0.24 -9.87
C ILE A 202 10.12 0.62 -8.62
N VAL A 203 10.77 1.77 -8.66
CA VAL A 203 10.75 2.77 -7.59
C VAL A 203 10.01 4.00 -8.08
N VAL A 204 8.91 4.35 -7.45
CA VAL A 204 8.13 5.54 -7.76
C VAL A 204 8.32 6.56 -6.65
N HIS A 205 8.91 7.69 -7.00
CA HIS A 205 9.22 8.77 -6.07
C HIS A 205 8.40 10.05 -6.34
N GLY A 206 8.13 10.83 -5.29
CA GLY A 206 8.00 12.27 -5.45
C GLY A 206 9.39 12.91 -5.57
N ASP A 207 9.48 14.08 -6.18
CA ASP A 207 10.73 14.82 -6.35
C ASP A 207 11.43 15.14 -5.01
N GLY A 208 10.66 15.58 -4.01
CA GLY A 208 11.19 15.86 -2.69
C GLY A 208 11.74 14.61 -1.99
N SER A 209 11.07 13.47 -2.09
CA SER A 209 11.57 12.23 -1.50
C SER A 209 12.78 11.67 -2.24
N PHE A 210 12.81 11.80 -3.57
CA PHE A 210 13.97 11.40 -4.37
C PHE A 210 15.21 12.23 -4.03
N GLY A 211 15.07 13.56 -3.94
CA GLY A 211 16.19 14.47 -3.64
C GLY A 211 16.89 14.20 -2.32
N LEU A 212 16.24 13.52 -1.35
CA LEU A 212 16.86 13.19 -0.06
C LEU A 212 17.99 12.15 -0.18
N ASN A 213 17.88 11.20 -1.11
CA ASN A 213 18.86 10.12 -1.29
C ASN A 213 19.17 9.86 -2.79
N ALA A 214 19.08 10.88 -3.62
CA ALA A 214 19.30 10.75 -5.06
C ALA A 214 20.70 10.20 -5.43
N MET A 215 21.72 10.46 -4.57
CA MET A 215 23.09 9.95 -4.78
C MET A 215 23.21 8.43 -4.65
N GLU A 216 22.17 7.73 -4.21
CA GLU A 216 22.13 6.27 -4.28
C GLU A 216 22.06 5.75 -5.72
N LEU A 217 21.83 6.62 -6.72
CA LEU A 217 22.07 6.27 -8.12
C LEU A 217 23.54 5.89 -8.40
N ASP A 218 24.50 6.61 -7.77
CA ASP A 218 25.91 6.23 -7.84
C ASP A 218 26.16 4.82 -7.25
N THR A 219 25.48 4.48 -6.16
CA THR A 219 25.51 3.13 -5.58
C THR A 219 24.98 2.10 -6.60
N ALA A 220 23.86 2.40 -7.27
CA ALA A 220 23.27 1.54 -8.28
C ALA A 220 24.25 1.28 -9.44
N VAL A 221 24.90 2.32 -9.95
CA VAL A 221 25.86 2.25 -11.05
C VAL A 221 27.11 1.47 -10.63
N ARG A 222 27.76 1.86 -9.52
CA ARG A 222 28.99 1.22 -9.04
C ARG A 222 28.83 -0.28 -8.76
N HIS A 223 27.65 -0.70 -8.33
CA HIS A 223 27.38 -2.09 -7.96
C HIS A 223 26.56 -2.86 -9.02
N ASN A 224 26.29 -2.23 -10.17
CA ASN A 224 25.49 -2.82 -11.26
C ASN A 224 24.12 -3.36 -10.74
N ILE A 225 23.37 -2.52 -10.02
CA ILE A 225 22.06 -2.84 -9.46
C ILE A 225 20.98 -2.12 -10.28
N PRO A 226 20.48 -2.72 -11.39
CA PRO A 226 19.52 -2.06 -12.27
C PRO A 226 18.13 -2.01 -11.66
N VAL A 227 17.60 -0.79 -11.50
CA VAL A 227 16.24 -0.51 -11.07
C VAL A 227 15.60 0.54 -11.98
N LEU A 228 14.29 0.47 -12.17
CA LEU A 228 13.55 1.54 -12.84
C LEU A 228 13.12 2.58 -11.80
N VAL A 229 13.53 3.81 -11.97
CA VAL A 229 13.13 4.93 -11.13
C VAL A 229 12.20 5.86 -11.89
N VAL A 230 11.00 6.07 -11.37
CA VAL A 230 9.99 6.98 -11.92
C VAL A 230 9.76 8.12 -10.91
N ILE A 231 10.00 9.35 -11.34
CA ILE A 231 9.89 10.53 -10.49
C ILE A 231 8.64 11.32 -10.87
N SER A 232 7.68 11.42 -9.94
CA SER A 232 6.55 12.33 -10.03
C SER A 232 7.01 13.74 -9.67
N LEU A 233 7.42 14.49 -10.68
CA LEU A 233 8.05 15.79 -10.54
C LEU A 233 6.97 16.90 -10.53
N ASN A 234 6.50 17.25 -9.34
CA ASN A 234 5.52 18.32 -9.14
C ASN A 234 6.12 19.67 -8.66
N GLY A 235 7.45 19.71 -8.48
CA GLY A 235 8.19 20.89 -8.09
C GLY A 235 8.06 21.28 -6.61
N GLY A 236 7.57 20.38 -5.75
CA GLY A 236 7.37 20.75 -4.37
C GLY A 236 7.06 19.60 -3.39
N TRP A 237 7.13 19.91 -2.11
CA TRP A 237 6.90 18.95 -1.01
C TRP A 237 5.45 18.47 -0.90
N THR A 238 4.50 19.26 -1.34
CA THR A 238 3.08 18.88 -1.45
C THR A 238 2.50 19.61 -2.64
N ALA A 239 1.41 19.12 -3.21
CA ALA A 239 0.67 19.88 -4.22
C ALA A 239 0.37 21.29 -3.69
N ASP A 240 1.09 22.25 -4.20
CA ASP A 240 0.96 23.67 -3.92
C ASP A 240 1.15 24.43 -5.26
N PRO A 241 0.18 24.30 -6.18
CA PRO A 241 0.31 24.84 -7.53
C PRO A 241 0.52 26.35 -7.55
N ASP A 242 0.04 27.05 -6.53
CA ASP A 242 0.18 28.49 -6.39
C ASP A 242 1.50 28.92 -5.74
N GLN A 243 2.32 27.95 -5.29
CA GLN A 243 3.59 28.15 -4.59
C GLN A 243 3.47 29.16 -3.42
N SER A 244 2.33 29.12 -2.75
CA SER A 244 1.94 30.11 -1.74
C SER A 244 2.54 29.84 -0.35
N LYS A 245 3.04 28.63 -0.12
CA LYS A 245 3.51 28.20 1.19
C LYS A 245 5.04 28.23 1.25
N PRO A 246 5.62 28.95 2.21
CA PRO A 246 7.07 29.03 2.37
C PRO A 246 7.74 27.66 2.50
N GLY A 247 8.89 27.48 1.84
CA GLY A 247 9.72 26.29 1.94
C GLY A 247 9.16 25.04 1.24
N ARG A 248 8.08 25.14 0.48
CA ARG A 248 7.51 23.99 -0.24
C ARG A 248 7.96 23.87 -1.69
N ASN A 249 8.36 24.97 -2.29
CA ASN A 249 8.85 24.98 -3.66
C ASN A 249 10.27 24.36 -3.72
N LEU A 250 10.44 23.32 -4.53
CA LEU A 250 11.72 22.67 -4.82
C LEU A 250 12.24 22.99 -6.22
N GLY A 251 11.42 23.64 -7.06
CA GLY A 251 11.69 23.82 -8.47
C GLY A 251 11.61 22.49 -9.25
N TYR A 252 12.00 22.57 -10.53
CA TYR A 252 11.96 21.42 -11.45
C TYR A 252 13.39 20.95 -11.73
N THR A 253 13.98 20.27 -10.73
CA THR A 253 15.35 19.75 -10.84
C THR A 253 15.45 18.71 -11.97
N ARG A 254 16.49 18.83 -12.80
CA ARG A 254 16.77 17.92 -13.92
C ARG A 254 17.45 16.65 -13.41
N TYR A 255 16.68 15.79 -12.73
CA TYR A 255 17.15 14.51 -12.22
C TYR A 255 17.56 13.53 -13.33
N ASP A 256 16.98 13.67 -14.51
CA ASP A 256 17.39 12.96 -15.72
C ASP A 256 18.86 13.25 -16.08
N GLN A 257 19.25 14.51 -16.13
CA GLN A 257 20.64 14.91 -16.42
C GLN A 257 21.61 14.49 -15.32
N MET A 258 21.15 14.51 -14.06
CA MET A 258 21.95 14.00 -12.96
C MET A 258 22.23 12.50 -13.12
N ALA A 259 21.22 11.71 -13.52
CA ALA A 259 21.39 10.28 -13.75
C ALA A 259 22.29 9.97 -14.95
N GLU A 260 22.24 10.80 -16.02
CA GLU A 260 23.12 10.68 -17.18
C GLU A 260 24.60 10.96 -16.84
N ALA A 261 24.86 11.73 -15.80
CA ALA A 261 26.23 12.13 -15.39
C ALA A 261 26.93 11.06 -14.54
N LEU A 262 26.22 10.07 -14.06
CA LEU A 262 26.73 8.97 -13.21
C LEU A 262 26.99 7.71 -14.05
#